data_f6adcb3d001149abb039055f38bc7ed8
#
_entry.id   f6adcb3d001149abb039055f38bc7ed8
#
_cell.length_a   1.000
_cell.length_b   1.000
_cell.length_c   1.000
_cell.angle_alpha   90.00
_cell.angle_beta   90.00
_cell.angle_gamma   90.00
#
_symmetry.space_group_name_H-M   'P 1'
#
loop_
_entity.id
_entity.type
_entity.pdbx_description
1 polymer ?
#
loop_
_entity_poly.entity_id
_entity_poly.type
_entity_poly.pdbx_seq_one_letter_code
_entity_poly.pdbx_strand_id
1 'polypeptide(L)'
;MDNESFRQAGHQLIDWIADFRQSVPDRPVLAQVKPGEVNANMPAMPDAPQSMQSLLQALDEVVVPGVTQVQHPMHYGWFPSNASLASVLGDIACSGMGTLGISWESCPALTEVEEVTCDWMRQLTGLSEEWQGTIHDTASTACLVGILLARERASALCKNAGGLQALESPLRVYTTEQAHSSVAKAVQVAGIGDSNLVMVDVDPATHAMNPQALADCIRKDKAAGYVPACVVACVGSTAVTAFDPLEAIADICEPENIWLHVDAAMAGSAMLLPECRHLWQGVERSDSMSWNPHKWLGTILDCSLFYVRDTEHLQQVLSTNPSYLRGSTDGQVTQYRDWGVPLGRRFRAMKLWFHLALDGPDALRARLRRDLENARWLADQVEAHPDWEMLTPLTLQTLAIRHNPGGKLSGDALDKHTLRWVGEINESGAAFMSPSVLDGLWMVRVSVGVESTEREHLEKLWALLQQHAESSV
;
A
#
# COMPACT_ATOMS: atom_id res chain seq x y z
N MET A 1 -6.13 -9.73 35.69
CA MET A 1 -6.37 -10.98 34.92
C MET A 1 -5.17 -11.87 35.14
N ASP A 2 -5.39 -13.11 35.62
CA ASP A 2 -4.35 -14.14 35.73
C ASP A 2 -4.20 -14.95 34.43
N ASN A 3 -3.21 -15.83 34.36
CA ASN A 3 -2.91 -16.61 33.16
C ASN A 3 -4.07 -17.57 32.76
N GLU A 4 -4.83 -18.09 33.72
CA GLU A 4 -5.94 -18.98 33.43
C GLU A 4 -7.13 -18.23 32.86
N SER A 5 -7.49 -17.09 33.48
CA SER A 5 -8.52 -16.17 32.97
C SER A 5 -8.14 -15.63 31.58
N PHE A 6 -6.85 -15.33 31.36
CA PHE A 6 -6.36 -14.92 30.04
C PHE A 6 -6.54 -16.01 28.98
N ARG A 7 -6.19 -17.27 29.33
CA ARG A 7 -6.34 -18.42 28.41
C ARG A 7 -7.80 -18.61 28.01
N GLN A 8 -8.72 -18.59 28.98
CA GLN A 8 -10.16 -18.78 28.74
C GLN A 8 -10.73 -17.65 27.88
N ALA A 9 -10.40 -16.40 28.18
CA ALA A 9 -10.82 -15.23 27.37
C ALA A 9 -10.21 -15.27 25.97
N GLY A 10 -8.96 -15.71 25.85
CA GLY A 10 -8.27 -15.86 24.56
C GLY A 10 -8.94 -16.91 23.67
N HIS A 11 -9.33 -18.06 24.21
CA HIS A 11 -10.09 -19.06 23.43
C HIS A 11 -11.41 -18.49 22.93
N GLN A 12 -12.19 -17.81 23.78
CA GLN A 12 -13.44 -17.15 23.37
C GLN A 12 -13.23 -16.12 22.26
N LEU A 13 -12.15 -15.35 22.34
CA LEU A 13 -11.82 -14.35 21.30
C LEU A 13 -11.42 -15.03 19.97
N ILE A 14 -10.64 -16.09 20.01
CA ILE A 14 -10.25 -16.82 18.79
C ILE A 14 -11.47 -17.46 18.12
N ASP A 15 -12.35 -18.09 18.91
CA ASP A 15 -13.60 -18.66 18.40
C ASP A 15 -14.46 -17.56 17.77
N TRP A 16 -14.62 -16.41 18.45
CA TRP A 16 -15.36 -15.28 17.91
C TRP A 16 -14.75 -14.73 16.60
N ILE A 17 -13.42 -14.63 16.51
CA ILE A 17 -12.73 -14.21 15.27
C ILE A 17 -13.05 -15.17 14.13
N ALA A 18 -12.99 -16.48 14.38
CA ALA A 18 -13.27 -17.50 13.37
C ALA A 18 -14.73 -17.41 12.88
N ASP A 19 -15.69 -17.29 13.79
CA ASP A 19 -17.13 -17.13 13.48
C ASP A 19 -17.40 -15.83 12.73
N PHE A 20 -16.79 -14.70 13.17
CA PHE A 20 -16.85 -13.42 12.46
C PHE A 20 -16.36 -13.56 11.02
N ARG A 21 -15.17 -14.14 10.81
CA ARG A 21 -14.59 -14.31 9.46
C ARG A 21 -15.47 -15.21 8.58
N GLN A 22 -16.06 -16.23 9.14
CA GLN A 22 -17.00 -17.10 8.42
C GLN A 22 -18.26 -16.35 7.99
N SER A 23 -18.75 -15.43 8.80
CA SER A 23 -19.97 -14.64 8.53
C SER A 23 -19.78 -13.47 7.56
N VAL A 24 -18.54 -13.10 7.22
CA VAL A 24 -18.26 -11.92 6.36
C VAL A 24 -18.99 -11.96 5.01
N PRO A 25 -19.05 -13.10 4.27
CA PRO A 25 -19.76 -13.15 2.99
C PRO A 25 -21.27 -12.90 3.06
N ASP A 26 -21.87 -13.04 4.22
CA ASP A 26 -23.32 -12.85 4.46
C ASP A 26 -23.64 -11.41 4.92
N ARG A 27 -22.64 -10.56 5.11
CA ARG A 27 -22.78 -9.17 5.57
C ARG A 27 -22.82 -8.20 4.41
N PRO A 28 -23.40 -7.00 4.58
CA PRO A 28 -23.18 -5.91 3.63
C PRO A 28 -21.69 -5.58 3.50
N VAL A 29 -21.21 -5.33 2.26
CA VAL A 29 -19.81 -4.97 2.04
C VAL A 29 -19.49 -3.62 2.67
N LEU A 30 -20.29 -2.60 2.39
CA LEU A 30 -20.16 -1.26 2.97
C LEU A 30 -20.92 -1.19 4.29
N ALA A 31 -20.32 -0.59 5.32
CA ALA A 31 -20.98 -0.32 6.59
C ALA A 31 -22.28 0.47 6.39
N GLN A 32 -23.38 0.03 7.04
CA GLN A 32 -24.73 0.59 6.86
C GLN A 32 -25.11 1.59 7.98
N VAL A 33 -24.12 2.16 8.68
CA VAL A 33 -24.33 3.09 9.79
C VAL A 33 -24.23 4.54 9.33
N LYS A 34 -24.92 5.44 10.04
CA LYS A 34 -24.83 6.89 9.82
C LYS A 34 -23.67 7.49 10.64
N PRO A 35 -23.11 8.63 10.20
CA PRO A 35 -22.11 9.34 10.99
C PRO A 35 -22.57 9.61 12.44
N GLY A 36 -21.75 9.20 13.41
CA GLY A 36 -22.03 9.35 14.84
C GLY A 36 -22.82 8.19 15.48
N GLU A 37 -23.37 7.28 14.71
CA GLU A 37 -24.22 6.19 15.23
C GLU A 37 -23.42 5.21 16.09
N VAL A 38 -22.23 4.79 15.66
CA VAL A 38 -21.35 3.93 16.45
C VAL A 38 -20.97 4.61 17.76
N ASN A 39 -20.60 5.90 17.72
CA ASN A 39 -20.25 6.67 18.92
C ASN A 39 -21.41 6.75 19.91
N ALA A 40 -22.63 7.00 19.42
CA ALA A 40 -23.84 7.11 20.26
C ALA A 40 -24.24 5.78 20.93
N ASN A 41 -23.88 4.65 20.32
CA ASN A 41 -24.21 3.32 20.82
C ASN A 41 -23.06 2.67 21.62
N MET A 42 -21.88 3.30 21.71
CA MET A 42 -20.82 2.78 22.56
C MET A 42 -21.25 2.75 24.03
N PRO A 43 -20.95 1.64 24.75
CA PRO A 43 -21.20 1.58 26.18
C PRO A 43 -20.56 2.74 26.92
N ALA A 44 -21.20 3.19 28.01
CA ALA A 44 -20.57 4.16 28.91
C ALA A 44 -19.27 3.59 29.52
N MET A 45 -18.39 4.48 29.99
CA MET A 45 -17.18 4.06 30.71
C MET A 45 -17.57 3.13 31.87
N PRO A 46 -17.00 1.92 31.93
CA PRO A 46 -17.39 0.94 32.97
C PRO A 46 -16.86 1.36 34.35
N ASP A 47 -17.76 1.31 35.34
CA ASP A 47 -17.39 1.53 36.74
C ASP A 47 -16.76 0.29 37.40
N ALA A 48 -16.89 -0.88 36.79
CA ALA A 48 -16.38 -2.16 37.27
C ALA A 48 -15.89 -3.03 36.11
N PRO A 49 -15.01 -4.04 36.39
CA PRO A 49 -14.58 -5.00 35.38
C PRO A 49 -15.75 -5.71 34.71
N GLN A 50 -15.70 -5.84 33.40
CA GLN A 50 -16.70 -6.53 32.59
C GLN A 50 -16.22 -7.94 32.20
N SER A 51 -17.16 -8.80 31.83
CA SER A 51 -16.85 -10.14 31.32
C SER A 51 -16.39 -10.09 29.86
N MET A 52 -15.62 -11.10 29.42
CA MET A 52 -15.27 -11.25 28.01
C MET A 52 -16.52 -11.39 27.13
N GLN A 53 -17.53 -12.12 27.60
CA GLN A 53 -18.78 -12.29 26.88
C GLN A 53 -19.51 -10.98 26.62
N SER A 54 -19.56 -10.04 27.61
CA SER A 54 -20.20 -8.73 27.39
C SER A 54 -19.42 -7.86 26.40
N LEU A 55 -18.09 -7.99 26.35
CA LEU A 55 -17.27 -7.28 25.35
C LEU A 55 -17.48 -7.84 23.94
N LEU A 56 -17.53 -9.16 23.78
CA LEU A 56 -17.82 -9.79 22.49
C LEU A 56 -19.22 -9.43 21.99
N GLN A 57 -20.20 -9.40 22.88
CA GLN A 57 -21.54 -8.93 22.53
C GLN A 57 -21.53 -7.45 22.07
N ALA A 58 -20.81 -6.57 22.74
CA ALA A 58 -20.68 -5.19 22.32
C ALA A 58 -19.93 -5.05 20.96
N LEU A 59 -18.98 -5.93 20.67
CA LEU A 59 -18.37 -6.00 19.34
C LEU A 59 -19.43 -6.31 18.27
N ASP A 60 -20.26 -7.32 18.48
CA ASP A 60 -21.29 -7.73 17.51
C ASP A 60 -22.39 -6.69 17.32
N GLU A 61 -22.84 -6.08 18.40
CA GLU A 61 -23.98 -5.15 18.37
C GLU A 61 -23.62 -3.71 17.98
N VAL A 62 -22.39 -3.25 18.29
CA VAL A 62 -22.01 -1.84 18.13
C VAL A 62 -20.89 -1.67 17.12
N VAL A 63 -19.81 -2.47 17.22
CA VAL A 63 -18.59 -2.22 16.44
C VAL A 63 -18.73 -2.83 15.04
N VAL A 64 -19.11 -4.09 14.94
CA VAL A 64 -19.21 -4.84 13.66
C VAL A 64 -20.13 -4.18 12.64
N PRO A 65 -21.33 -3.64 13.01
CA PRO A 65 -22.17 -2.91 12.04
C PRO A 65 -21.51 -1.68 11.42
N GLY A 66 -20.54 -1.08 12.12
CA GLY A 66 -19.76 0.07 11.64
C GLY A 66 -18.49 -0.31 10.85
N VAL A 67 -18.26 -1.59 10.58
CA VAL A 67 -17.09 -2.06 9.84
C VAL A 67 -17.43 -2.27 8.37
N THR A 68 -16.76 -1.55 7.47
CA THR A 68 -16.77 -1.92 6.05
C THR A 68 -15.96 -3.20 5.87
N GLN A 69 -16.58 -4.23 5.29
CA GLN A 69 -16.04 -5.58 5.22
C GLN A 69 -15.00 -5.70 4.10
N VAL A 70 -13.78 -5.20 4.34
CA VAL A 70 -12.67 -5.25 3.35
C VAL A 70 -12.19 -6.66 3.04
N GLN A 71 -12.61 -7.67 3.83
CA GLN A 71 -12.37 -9.10 3.58
C GLN A 71 -13.53 -9.77 2.82
N HIS A 72 -14.59 -9.02 2.46
CA HIS A 72 -15.74 -9.56 1.75
C HIS A 72 -15.36 -9.89 0.30
N PRO A 73 -15.76 -11.05 -0.26
CA PRO A 73 -15.41 -11.45 -1.62
C PRO A 73 -15.93 -10.50 -2.71
N MET A 74 -16.93 -9.68 -2.40
CA MET A 74 -17.46 -8.61 -3.28
C MET A 74 -16.88 -7.23 -2.98
N HIS A 75 -15.77 -7.13 -2.24
CA HIS A 75 -15.06 -5.87 -2.01
C HIS A 75 -14.00 -5.67 -3.09
N TYR A 76 -14.17 -4.68 -3.95
CA TYR A 76 -13.29 -4.30 -5.05
C TYR A 76 -12.81 -2.84 -4.95
N GLY A 77 -13.09 -2.21 -3.80
CA GLY A 77 -12.71 -0.82 -3.56
C GLY A 77 -11.24 -0.66 -3.15
N TRP A 78 -10.74 0.55 -3.28
CA TRP A 78 -9.35 0.92 -2.94
C TRP A 78 -8.31 -0.05 -3.54
N PHE A 79 -7.42 -0.60 -2.74
CA PHE A 79 -6.65 -1.79 -3.03
C PHE A 79 -7.00 -2.89 -2.03
N PRO A 80 -6.80 -4.17 -2.36
CA PRO A 80 -7.00 -5.25 -1.40
C PRO A 80 -6.24 -4.97 -0.10
N SER A 81 -6.94 -5.14 1.03
CA SER A 81 -6.36 -5.01 2.37
C SER A 81 -6.64 -6.32 3.11
N ASN A 82 -6.05 -7.39 2.58
CA ASN A 82 -6.25 -8.72 3.12
C ASN A 82 -5.65 -8.87 4.54
N ALA A 83 -6.16 -9.84 5.26
CA ALA A 83 -5.66 -10.23 6.57
C ALA A 83 -5.74 -11.74 6.69
N SER A 84 -4.76 -12.46 6.08
CA SER A 84 -4.72 -13.92 6.16
C SER A 84 -4.71 -14.35 7.63
N LEU A 85 -5.44 -15.40 7.97
CA LEU A 85 -5.51 -15.90 9.35
C LEU A 85 -4.14 -16.32 9.86
N ALA A 86 -3.26 -16.80 8.98
CA ALA A 86 -1.86 -17.07 9.30
C ALA A 86 -1.14 -15.82 9.81
N SER A 87 -1.29 -14.68 9.15
CA SER A 87 -0.70 -13.41 9.57
C SER A 87 -1.31 -12.85 10.86
N VAL A 88 -2.63 -13.08 11.07
CA VAL A 88 -3.32 -12.72 12.33
C VAL A 88 -2.72 -13.48 13.51
N LEU A 89 -2.46 -14.79 13.38
CA LEU A 89 -1.79 -15.56 14.42
C LEU A 89 -0.39 -15.03 14.75
N GLY A 90 0.38 -14.61 13.74
CA GLY A 90 1.66 -13.96 13.93
C GLY A 90 1.58 -12.63 14.68
N ASP A 91 0.53 -11.84 14.42
CA ASP A 91 0.29 -10.57 15.13
C ASP A 91 -0.14 -10.79 16.59
N ILE A 92 -0.96 -11.81 16.85
CA ILE A 92 -1.32 -12.25 18.21
C ILE A 92 -0.08 -12.70 18.98
N ALA A 93 0.80 -13.52 18.37
CA ALA A 93 2.04 -13.97 18.98
C ALA A 93 2.96 -12.78 19.33
N CYS A 94 3.12 -11.84 18.39
CA CYS A 94 3.88 -10.60 18.61
C CYS A 94 3.34 -9.81 19.81
N SER A 95 2.02 -9.60 19.88
CA SER A 95 1.36 -8.85 20.95
C SER A 95 1.47 -9.57 22.29
N GLY A 96 1.35 -10.91 22.28
CA GLY A 96 1.45 -11.75 23.49
C GLY A 96 2.85 -11.79 24.11
N MET A 97 3.91 -11.69 23.30
CA MET A 97 5.28 -11.63 23.81
C MET A 97 5.62 -10.31 24.50
N GLY A 98 4.94 -9.20 24.18
CA GLY A 98 5.17 -7.90 24.81
C GLY A 98 6.59 -7.36 24.61
N THR A 99 7.18 -7.54 23.42
CA THR A 99 8.57 -7.16 23.12
C THR A 99 8.75 -5.66 22.95
N LEU A 100 9.96 -5.17 23.23
CA LEU A 100 10.38 -3.77 23.02
C LEU A 100 11.48 -3.72 21.95
N GLY A 101 11.17 -3.19 20.76
CA GLY A 101 12.12 -3.11 19.65
C GLY A 101 12.74 -1.72 19.50
N ILE A 102 13.67 -1.35 20.38
CA ILE A 102 14.42 -0.08 20.30
C ILE A 102 15.90 -0.26 19.95
N SER A 103 16.44 -1.44 20.19
CA SER A 103 17.82 -1.81 19.84
C SER A 103 17.92 -3.34 19.71
N TRP A 104 19.01 -3.83 19.16
CA TRP A 104 19.28 -5.27 19.11
C TRP A 104 19.25 -5.86 20.52
N GLU A 105 19.89 -5.22 21.50
CA GLU A 105 19.95 -5.70 22.90
C GLU A 105 18.56 -5.80 23.55
N SER A 106 17.63 -4.93 23.18
CA SER A 106 16.27 -4.95 23.76
C SER A 106 15.46 -6.15 23.27
N CYS A 107 15.72 -6.63 22.06
CA CYS A 107 15.11 -7.82 21.48
C CYS A 107 15.92 -8.31 20.27
N PRO A 108 16.98 -9.12 20.46
CA PRO A 108 17.77 -9.67 19.34
C PRO A 108 16.92 -10.40 18.32
N ALA A 109 15.96 -11.21 18.79
CA ALA A 109 15.05 -11.94 17.91
C ALA A 109 14.21 -11.01 17.00
N LEU A 110 13.79 -9.83 17.48
CA LEU A 110 13.06 -8.88 16.65
C LEU A 110 13.91 -8.44 15.45
N THR A 111 15.17 -8.08 15.69
CA THR A 111 16.08 -7.65 14.63
C THR A 111 16.38 -8.80 13.65
N GLU A 112 16.83 -9.95 14.16
CA GLU A 112 17.30 -11.04 13.31
C GLU A 112 16.18 -11.74 12.54
N VAL A 113 14.97 -11.87 13.10
CA VAL A 113 13.82 -12.38 12.36
C VAL A 113 13.38 -11.39 11.28
N GLU A 114 13.49 -10.08 11.51
CA GLU A 114 13.20 -9.09 10.48
C GLU A 114 14.22 -9.14 9.34
N GLU A 115 15.51 -9.26 9.63
CA GLU A 115 16.57 -9.44 8.63
C GLU A 115 16.29 -10.66 7.74
N VAL A 116 16.06 -11.82 8.36
CA VAL A 116 15.79 -13.07 7.65
C VAL A 116 14.49 -12.96 6.82
N THR A 117 13.44 -12.40 7.38
CA THR A 117 12.15 -12.29 6.69
C THR A 117 12.22 -11.31 5.51
N CYS A 118 12.91 -10.19 5.67
CA CYS A 118 13.18 -9.26 4.58
C CYS A 118 14.01 -9.91 3.47
N ASP A 119 15.03 -10.70 3.83
CA ASP A 119 15.83 -11.41 2.85
C ASP A 119 15.03 -12.50 2.11
N TRP A 120 14.16 -13.25 2.78
CA TRP A 120 13.25 -14.16 2.11
C TRP A 120 12.35 -13.44 1.09
N MET A 121 11.81 -12.29 1.47
CA MET A 121 10.98 -11.51 0.56
C MET A 121 11.79 -10.95 -0.62
N ARG A 122 13.03 -10.52 -0.40
CA ARG A 122 13.97 -10.13 -1.45
C ARG A 122 14.19 -11.26 -2.45
N GLN A 123 14.48 -12.48 -1.97
CA GLN A 123 14.67 -13.65 -2.81
C GLN A 123 13.39 -14.01 -3.59
N LEU A 124 12.23 -13.99 -2.94
CA LEU A 124 10.94 -14.29 -3.57
C LEU A 124 10.59 -13.30 -4.68
N THR A 125 10.96 -12.03 -4.53
CA THR A 125 10.74 -11.00 -5.54
C THR A 125 11.82 -10.97 -6.63
N GLY A 126 12.95 -11.65 -6.41
CA GLY A 126 14.06 -11.74 -7.37
C GLY A 126 14.97 -10.53 -7.37
N LEU A 127 14.94 -9.71 -6.32
CA LEU A 127 15.89 -8.61 -6.13
C LEU A 127 17.28 -9.12 -5.80
N SER A 128 18.32 -8.44 -6.25
CA SER A 128 19.72 -8.80 -6.03
C SER A 128 20.12 -8.70 -4.55
N GLU A 129 21.30 -9.24 -4.21
CA GLU A 129 21.84 -9.21 -2.84
C GLU A 129 22.26 -7.80 -2.37
N GLU A 130 22.29 -6.82 -3.27
CA GLU A 130 22.57 -5.44 -2.93
C GLU A 130 21.44 -4.77 -2.14
N TRP A 131 20.22 -5.33 -2.20
CA TRP A 131 19.07 -4.78 -1.50
C TRP A 131 18.99 -5.26 -0.06
N GLN A 132 18.86 -4.32 0.86
CA GLN A 132 18.59 -4.61 2.27
C GLN A 132 17.26 -4.01 2.69
N GLY A 133 16.50 -4.77 3.47
CA GLY A 133 15.11 -4.44 3.79
C GLY A 133 14.86 -4.16 5.27
N THR A 134 13.82 -3.36 5.52
CA THR A 134 13.20 -3.17 6.84
C THR A 134 11.68 -3.11 6.69
N ILE A 135 10.96 -3.33 7.78
CA ILE A 135 9.50 -3.31 7.79
C ILE A 135 9.00 -2.03 8.48
N HIS A 136 8.47 -1.10 7.70
CA HIS A 136 7.73 0.07 8.17
C HIS A 136 6.24 -0.26 8.42
N ASP A 137 5.51 0.69 9.00
CA ASP A 137 4.06 0.61 9.14
C ASP A 137 3.36 0.67 7.77
N THR A 138 3.63 1.71 6.98
CA THR A 138 2.98 1.94 5.69
C THR A 138 3.97 2.42 4.64
N ALA A 139 3.59 2.30 3.34
CA ALA A 139 4.33 2.91 2.25
C ALA A 139 4.41 4.45 2.37
N SER A 140 3.51 5.09 3.11
CA SER A 140 3.62 6.54 3.37
C SER A 140 4.86 6.88 4.19
N THR A 141 5.17 6.08 5.23
CA THR A 141 6.42 6.21 5.99
C THR A 141 7.63 5.82 5.14
N ALA A 142 7.53 4.74 4.37
CA ALA A 142 8.60 4.30 3.47
C ALA A 142 8.94 5.37 2.41
N CYS A 143 7.94 5.98 1.78
CA CYS A 143 8.10 7.07 0.83
C CYS A 143 8.74 8.31 1.49
N LEU A 144 8.29 8.67 2.72
CA LEU A 144 8.91 9.76 3.48
C LEU A 144 10.40 9.47 3.73
N VAL A 145 10.75 8.26 4.13
CA VAL A 145 12.17 7.86 4.33
C VAL A 145 12.93 7.99 3.02
N GLY A 146 12.41 7.47 1.90
CA GLY A 146 13.05 7.62 0.59
C GLY A 146 13.31 9.07 0.21
N ILE A 147 12.33 9.97 0.44
CA ILE A 147 12.48 11.41 0.17
C ILE A 147 13.47 12.08 1.14
N LEU A 148 13.53 11.67 2.40
CA LEU A 148 14.55 12.17 3.35
C LEU A 148 15.96 11.76 2.92
N LEU A 149 16.15 10.53 2.46
CA LEU A 149 17.43 10.07 1.91
C LEU A 149 17.84 10.88 0.69
N ALA A 150 16.91 11.10 -0.23
CA ALA A 150 17.11 11.94 -1.41
C ALA A 150 17.49 13.36 -1.05
N ARG A 151 16.76 13.97 -0.11
CA ARG A 151 17.02 15.32 0.41
C ARG A 151 18.44 15.46 0.93
N GLU A 152 18.86 14.53 1.77
CA GLU A 152 20.17 14.59 2.42
C GLU A 152 21.31 14.27 1.43
N ARG A 153 21.09 13.41 0.42
CA ARG A 153 22.06 13.18 -0.66
C ARG A 153 22.26 14.43 -1.49
N ALA A 154 21.16 15.03 -1.97
CA ALA A 154 21.20 16.21 -2.84
C ALA A 154 21.74 17.47 -2.14
N SER A 155 21.62 17.55 -0.82
CA SER A 155 22.06 18.68 0.00
C SER A 155 23.39 18.45 0.74
N ALA A 156 24.11 17.37 0.45
CA ALA A 156 25.32 16.98 1.16
C ALA A 156 25.15 16.95 2.71
N LEU A 157 24.06 16.36 3.19
CA LEU A 157 23.67 16.23 4.59
C LEU A 157 23.37 17.60 5.25
N CYS A 158 22.43 18.35 4.69
CA CYS A 158 22.04 19.68 5.23
C CYS A 158 21.58 19.61 6.71
N LYS A 159 21.15 18.44 7.21
CA LYS A 159 20.83 18.22 8.62
C LYS A 159 22.00 18.56 9.56
N ASN A 160 23.24 18.43 9.11
CA ASN A 160 24.45 18.74 9.88
C ASN A 160 24.82 20.23 9.86
N ALA A 161 24.10 21.03 9.06
CA ALA A 161 24.27 22.48 8.96
C ALA A 161 23.04 23.21 9.53
N GLY A 162 22.37 24.01 8.76
CA GLY A 162 21.16 24.73 9.18
C GLY A 162 19.85 24.09 8.66
N GLY A 163 19.88 22.84 8.20
CA GLY A 163 18.74 22.21 7.50
C GLY A 163 18.52 22.86 6.13
N LEU A 164 17.28 22.76 5.61
CA LEU A 164 16.93 23.31 4.29
C LEU A 164 17.13 24.84 4.19
N GLN A 165 17.07 25.58 5.31
CA GLN A 165 17.30 27.02 5.34
C GLN A 165 18.75 27.42 5.05
N ALA A 166 19.68 26.48 5.15
CA ALA A 166 21.09 26.71 4.80
C ALA A 166 21.39 26.50 3.31
N LEU A 167 20.44 26.03 2.52
CA LEU A 167 20.62 25.80 1.09
C LEU A 167 20.43 27.09 0.30
N GLU A 168 21.35 27.34 -0.65
CA GLU A 168 21.23 28.44 -1.58
C GLU A 168 20.18 28.22 -2.66
N SER A 169 19.93 26.96 -3.01
CA SER A 169 19.01 26.54 -4.07
C SER A 169 17.97 25.58 -3.54
N PRO A 170 16.67 25.76 -3.88
CA PRO A 170 15.62 24.83 -3.48
C PRO A 170 15.78 23.46 -4.15
N LEU A 171 15.43 22.41 -3.41
CA LEU A 171 15.39 21.04 -3.92
C LEU A 171 14.10 20.79 -4.70
N ARG A 172 14.16 19.94 -5.75
CA ARG A 172 13.01 19.50 -6.53
C ARG A 172 12.76 18.00 -6.37
N VAL A 173 11.50 17.62 -6.27
CA VAL A 173 11.04 16.22 -6.34
C VAL A 173 10.11 16.08 -7.53
N TYR A 174 10.29 15.02 -8.33
CA TYR A 174 9.53 14.77 -9.55
C TYR A 174 8.67 13.52 -9.38
N THR A 175 7.44 13.59 -9.81
CA THR A 175 6.49 12.47 -9.88
C THR A 175 5.42 12.77 -10.90
N THR A 176 4.37 11.94 -11.00
CA THR A 176 3.22 12.18 -11.87
C THR A 176 1.95 12.43 -11.07
N GLU A 177 0.90 12.92 -11.71
CA GLU A 177 -0.43 13.04 -11.10
C GLU A 177 -1.04 11.67 -10.71
N GLN A 178 -0.52 10.57 -11.28
CA GLN A 178 -0.92 9.21 -10.95
C GLN A 178 -0.29 8.68 -9.66
N ALA A 179 0.66 9.41 -9.08
CA ALA A 179 1.29 9.05 -7.81
C ALA A 179 0.30 9.15 -6.65
N HIS A 180 0.49 8.29 -5.66
CA HIS A 180 -0.31 8.33 -4.44
C HIS A 180 -0.04 9.63 -3.67
N SER A 181 -1.08 10.16 -3.01
CA SER A 181 -1.00 11.41 -2.22
C SER A 181 0.06 11.41 -1.10
N SER A 182 0.57 10.22 -0.73
CA SER A 182 1.68 10.09 0.22
C SER A 182 2.97 10.76 -0.27
N VAL A 183 3.18 10.86 -1.59
CA VAL A 183 4.35 11.55 -2.16
C VAL A 183 4.28 13.05 -1.84
N ALA A 184 3.16 13.70 -2.15
CA ALA A 184 2.96 15.12 -1.83
C ALA A 184 3.06 15.37 -0.31
N LYS A 185 2.42 14.52 0.50
CA LYS A 185 2.53 14.61 1.96
C LYS A 185 3.96 14.43 2.45
N ALA A 186 4.72 13.48 1.89
CA ALA A 186 6.12 13.27 2.26
C ALA A 186 7.00 14.48 1.89
N VAL A 187 6.78 15.11 0.74
CA VAL A 187 7.46 16.35 0.32
C VAL A 187 7.16 17.50 1.30
N GLN A 188 5.90 17.64 1.74
CA GLN A 188 5.50 18.63 2.76
C GLN A 188 6.20 18.37 4.09
N VAL A 189 6.12 17.13 4.61
CA VAL A 189 6.69 16.74 5.91
C VAL A 189 8.22 16.82 5.89
N ALA A 190 8.86 16.49 4.76
CA ALA A 190 10.30 16.65 4.57
C ALA A 190 10.74 18.12 4.53
N GLY A 191 9.82 19.08 4.54
CA GLY A 191 10.10 20.52 4.53
C GLY A 191 10.48 21.08 3.16
N ILE A 192 10.36 20.30 2.10
CA ILE A 192 10.70 20.71 0.73
C ILE A 192 9.63 21.68 0.19
N GLY A 193 8.37 21.45 0.51
CA GLY A 193 7.23 22.31 0.15
C GLY A 193 6.60 21.96 -1.20
N ASP A 194 5.28 22.14 -1.30
CA ASP A 194 4.46 21.73 -2.45
C ASP A 194 4.91 22.36 -3.78
N SER A 195 5.33 23.61 -3.77
CA SER A 195 5.81 24.31 -4.97
C SER A 195 7.06 23.68 -5.56
N ASN A 196 7.72 22.79 -4.82
CA ASN A 196 8.91 22.06 -5.24
C ASN A 196 8.62 20.60 -5.66
N LEU A 197 7.37 20.19 -5.61
CA LEU A 197 6.90 18.92 -6.21
C LEU A 197 6.50 19.21 -7.66
N VAL A 198 7.23 18.62 -8.59
CA VAL A 198 7.03 18.79 -10.03
C VAL A 198 6.23 17.63 -10.57
N MET A 199 5.06 17.92 -11.16
CA MET A 199 4.26 16.94 -11.87
C MET A 199 4.78 16.80 -13.30
N VAL A 200 5.29 15.61 -13.61
CA VAL A 200 5.79 15.25 -14.94
C VAL A 200 4.65 14.74 -15.79
N ASP A 201 4.59 15.15 -17.05
CA ASP A 201 3.58 14.67 -18.00
C ASP A 201 3.68 13.16 -18.19
N VAL A 202 2.53 12.53 -18.39
CA VAL A 202 2.39 11.10 -18.62
C VAL A 202 2.17 10.78 -20.10
N ASP A 203 2.43 9.54 -20.47
CA ASP A 203 1.99 9.00 -21.75
C ASP A 203 0.45 8.87 -21.75
N PRO A 204 -0.26 9.45 -22.72
CA PRO A 204 -1.72 9.48 -22.69
C PRO A 204 -2.40 8.12 -22.87
N ALA A 205 -1.69 7.11 -23.38
CA ALA A 205 -2.24 5.76 -23.57
C ALA A 205 -2.06 4.86 -22.35
N THR A 206 -0.96 5.05 -21.61
CA THR A 206 -0.59 4.19 -20.48
C THR A 206 -0.66 4.89 -19.13
N HIS A 207 -0.74 6.22 -19.13
CA HIS A 207 -0.63 7.09 -17.95
C HIS A 207 0.65 6.88 -17.12
N ALA A 208 1.67 6.26 -17.71
CA ALA A 208 3.00 6.13 -17.13
C ALA A 208 3.80 7.43 -17.32
N MET A 209 4.75 7.70 -16.43
CA MET A 209 5.65 8.84 -16.56
C MET A 209 6.33 8.88 -17.92
N ASN A 210 6.29 10.02 -18.60
CA ASN A 210 7.01 10.21 -19.86
C ASN A 210 8.48 10.56 -19.58
N PRO A 211 9.45 9.71 -19.95
CA PRO A 211 10.86 9.97 -19.66
C PRO A 211 11.41 11.23 -20.34
N GLN A 212 10.91 11.56 -21.54
CA GLN A 212 11.35 12.79 -22.22
C GLN A 212 10.85 14.02 -21.47
N ALA A 213 9.60 14.02 -21.01
CA ALA A 213 9.05 15.09 -20.19
C ALA A 213 9.83 15.26 -18.87
N LEU A 214 10.21 14.13 -18.23
CA LEU A 214 11.06 14.14 -17.04
C LEU A 214 12.41 14.82 -17.31
N ALA A 215 13.11 14.42 -18.38
CA ALA A 215 14.39 15.01 -18.77
C ALA A 215 14.26 16.52 -19.05
N ASP A 216 13.16 16.93 -19.68
CA ASP A 216 12.89 18.34 -19.99
C ASP A 216 12.62 19.16 -18.71
N CYS A 217 11.86 18.62 -17.75
CA CYS A 217 11.62 19.24 -16.45
C CYS A 217 12.94 19.42 -15.68
N ILE A 218 13.75 18.38 -15.57
CA ILE A 218 15.06 18.43 -14.88
C ILE A 218 15.96 19.47 -15.51
N ARG A 219 16.09 19.48 -16.85
CA ARG A 219 16.90 20.46 -17.57
C ARG A 219 16.46 21.90 -17.32
N LYS A 220 15.14 22.15 -17.37
CA LYS A 220 14.53 23.46 -17.10
C LYS A 220 14.79 23.92 -15.66
N ASP A 221 14.62 23.05 -14.70
CA ASP A 221 14.80 23.37 -13.29
C ASP A 221 16.28 23.66 -12.97
N LYS A 222 17.22 22.88 -13.50
CA LYS A 222 18.65 23.17 -13.37
C LYS A 222 19.04 24.52 -13.97
N ALA A 223 18.49 24.86 -15.14
CA ALA A 223 18.72 26.17 -15.77
C ALA A 223 18.13 27.32 -14.94
N ALA A 224 17.09 27.09 -14.16
CA ALA A 224 16.46 28.03 -13.24
C ALA A 224 17.12 28.07 -11.84
N GLY A 225 18.15 27.25 -11.59
CA GLY A 225 18.90 27.24 -10.34
C GLY A 225 18.35 26.33 -9.27
N TYR A 226 17.42 25.44 -9.61
CA TYR A 226 16.94 24.40 -8.69
C TYR A 226 17.87 23.17 -8.69
N VAL A 227 17.82 22.41 -7.59
CA VAL A 227 18.57 21.15 -7.44
C VAL A 227 17.60 19.97 -7.54
N PRO A 228 17.66 19.16 -8.61
CA PRO A 228 16.93 17.92 -8.70
C PRO A 228 17.39 16.94 -7.60
N ALA A 229 16.49 16.54 -6.71
CA ALA A 229 16.83 15.70 -5.56
C ALA A 229 16.28 14.27 -5.68
N CYS A 230 15.04 14.12 -6.16
CA CYS A 230 14.36 12.84 -6.16
C CYS A 230 13.42 12.70 -7.36
N VAL A 231 13.38 11.51 -7.96
CA VAL A 231 12.27 11.04 -8.77
C VAL A 231 11.56 9.94 -7.98
N VAL A 232 10.23 10.07 -7.79
CA VAL A 232 9.38 9.01 -7.27
C VAL A 232 8.62 8.39 -8.44
N ALA A 233 9.04 7.21 -8.85
CA ALA A 233 8.42 6.45 -9.91
C ALA A 233 7.39 5.48 -9.33
N CYS A 234 6.18 5.43 -9.93
CA CYS A 234 5.11 4.56 -9.51
C CYS A 234 5.06 3.30 -10.36
N VAL A 235 5.10 2.14 -9.72
CA VAL A 235 4.94 0.85 -10.37
C VAL A 235 3.63 0.23 -9.87
N GLY A 236 2.59 0.34 -10.68
CA GLY A 236 1.22 0.04 -10.30
C GLY A 236 0.54 1.21 -9.60
N SER A 237 0.37 2.33 -10.30
CA SER A 237 -0.21 3.57 -9.78
C SER A 237 -1.62 3.38 -9.20
N THR A 238 -2.03 4.27 -8.30
CA THR A 238 -3.25 4.08 -7.49
C THR A 238 -4.53 4.10 -8.34
N ALA A 239 -4.62 4.99 -9.32
CA ALA A 239 -5.86 5.16 -10.08
C ALA A 239 -6.01 4.10 -11.19
N VAL A 240 -4.96 3.85 -11.97
CA VAL A 240 -5.03 3.12 -13.24
C VAL A 240 -4.00 1.99 -13.36
N THR A 241 -3.23 1.71 -12.31
CA THR A 241 -2.18 0.67 -12.31
C THR A 241 -1.14 0.88 -13.43
N ALA A 242 -0.81 2.15 -13.72
CA ALA A 242 0.25 2.50 -14.65
C ALA A 242 1.62 2.07 -14.10
N PHE A 243 2.53 1.73 -15.00
CA PHE A 243 3.90 1.31 -14.70
C PHE A 243 4.89 2.28 -15.33
N ASP A 244 5.55 3.07 -14.50
CA ASP A 244 6.58 4.00 -14.95
C ASP A 244 7.79 3.21 -15.50
N PRO A 245 8.38 3.63 -16.62
CA PRO A 245 9.47 2.90 -17.28
C PRO A 245 10.80 3.10 -16.55
N LEU A 246 11.05 2.28 -15.51
CA LEU A 246 12.17 2.44 -14.57
C LEU A 246 13.54 2.48 -15.26
N GLU A 247 13.77 1.67 -16.31
CA GLU A 247 15.03 1.66 -17.06
C GLU A 247 15.34 3.03 -17.67
N ALA A 248 14.35 3.61 -18.38
CA ALA A 248 14.50 4.92 -19.01
C ALA A 248 14.60 6.07 -18.00
N ILE A 249 13.91 5.93 -16.86
CA ILE A 249 14.00 6.91 -15.76
C ILE A 249 15.40 6.83 -15.11
N ALA A 250 15.92 5.63 -14.89
CA ALA A 250 17.26 5.42 -14.35
C ALA A 250 18.34 6.01 -15.27
N ASP A 251 18.21 5.89 -16.61
CA ASP A 251 19.11 6.52 -17.58
C ASP A 251 19.20 8.05 -17.41
N ILE A 252 18.15 8.67 -16.87
CA ILE A 252 18.11 10.11 -16.58
C ILE A 252 18.65 10.40 -15.19
N CYS A 253 18.31 9.61 -14.20
CA CYS A 253 18.64 9.88 -12.79
C CYS A 253 20.10 9.61 -12.45
N GLU A 254 20.67 8.48 -12.92
CA GLU A 254 22.04 8.06 -12.56
C GLU A 254 23.11 9.07 -12.95
N PRO A 255 23.17 9.60 -14.20
CA PRO A 255 24.18 10.59 -14.58
C PRO A 255 24.10 11.90 -13.80
N GLU A 256 22.92 12.20 -13.27
CA GLU A 256 22.64 13.44 -12.53
C GLU A 256 22.70 13.25 -11.01
N ASN A 257 22.99 12.03 -10.54
CA ASN A 257 22.99 11.64 -9.12
C ASN A 257 21.66 11.99 -8.40
N ILE A 258 20.53 11.85 -9.11
CA ILE A 258 19.18 12.04 -8.59
C ILE A 258 18.72 10.75 -7.96
N TRP A 259 18.18 10.80 -6.73
CA TRP A 259 17.62 9.63 -6.05
C TRP A 259 16.40 9.09 -6.79
N LEU A 260 16.41 7.83 -7.13
CA LEU A 260 15.24 7.14 -7.69
C LEU A 260 14.59 6.28 -6.62
N HIS A 261 13.40 6.68 -6.16
CA HIS A 261 12.54 5.90 -5.28
C HIS A 261 11.41 5.25 -6.07
N VAL A 262 11.21 3.95 -5.89
CA VAL A 262 10.12 3.20 -6.55
C VAL A 262 9.00 2.94 -5.56
N ASP A 263 7.82 3.51 -5.82
CA ASP A 263 6.59 3.18 -5.10
C ASP A 263 5.86 2.03 -5.83
N ALA A 264 6.02 0.83 -5.30
CA ALA A 264 5.36 -0.40 -5.72
C ALA A 264 4.34 -0.89 -4.68
N ALA A 265 3.72 0.02 -3.94
CA ALA A 265 2.93 -0.27 -2.74
C ALA A 265 1.94 -1.43 -2.89
N MET A 266 1.24 -1.53 -4.01
CA MET A 266 0.33 -2.64 -4.31
C MET A 266 1.01 -3.67 -5.21
N ALA A 267 1.58 -3.21 -6.31
CA ALA A 267 2.07 -4.07 -7.39
C ALA A 267 3.30 -4.89 -7.01
N GLY A 268 4.09 -4.49 -6.02
CA GLY A 268 5.25 -5.25 -5.55
C GLY A 268 4.95 -6.71 -5.21
N SER A 269 3.70 -7.03 -4.85
CA SER A 269 3.26 -8.41 -4.65
C SER A 269 3.38 -9.27 -5.92
N ALA A 270 3.20 -8.69 -7.10
CA ALA A 270 3.31 -9.42 -8.37
C ALA A 270 4.77 -9.79 -8.73
N MET A 271 5.78 -9.21 -8.09
CA MET A 271 7.18 -9.64 -8.26
C MET A 271 7.41 -11.09 -7.80
N LEU A 272 6.52 -11.64 -6.95
CA LEU A 272 6.54 -13.06 -6.58
C LEU A 272 6.28 -13.97 -7.78
N LEU A 273 5.64 -13.44 -8.84
CA LEU A 273 5.33 -14.12 -10.08
C LEU A 273 6.44 -13.89 -11.11
N PRO A 274 7.25 -14.92 -11.47
CA PRO A 274 8.33 -14.76 -12.42
C PRO A 274 7.89 -14.18 -13.76
N GLU A 275 6.67 -14.51 -14.19
CA GLU A 275 6.06 -14.03 -15.43
C GLU A 275 5.73 -12.54 -15.43
N CYS A 276 5.60 -11.91 -14.25
CA CYS A 276 5.33 -10.47 -14.11
C CYS A 276 6.60 -9.64 -13.93
N ARG A 277 7.76 -10.24 -13.68
CA ARG A 277 9.00 -9.51 -13.33
C ARG A 277 9.48 -8.56 -14.43
N HIS A 278 9.13 -8.78 -15.68
CA HIS A 278 9.43 -7.87 -16.77
C HIS A 278 8.85 -6.45 -16.55
N LEU A 279 7.78 -6.31 -15.76
CA LEU A 279 7.17 -5.02 -15.43
C LEU A 279 8.06 -4.15 -14.54
N TRP A 280 9.07 -4.74 -13.89
CA TRP A 280 10.03 -4.05 -13.02
C TRP A 280 11.43 -3.93 -13.66
N GLN A 281 11.53 -4.05 -14.98
CA GLN A 281 12.81 -3.85 -15.64
C GLN A 281 13.40 -2.47 -15.29
N GLY A 282 14.65 -2.46 -14.80
CA GLY A 282 15.30 -1.25 -14.30
C GLY A 282 15.22 -1.02 -12.79
N VAL A 283 14.45 -1.83 -12.03
CA VAL A 283 14.35 -1.67 -10.56
C VAL A 283 15.69 -1.77 -9.86
N GLU A 284 16.61 -2.62 -10.35
CA GLU A 284 17.96 -2.79 -9.81
C GLU A 284 18.84 -1.54 -9.91
N ARG A 285 18.41 -0.55 -10.69
CA ARG A 285 19.09 0.75 -10.85
C ARG A 285 18.51 1.84 -9.96
N SER A 286 17.42 1.56 -9.24
CA SER A 286 16.85 2.51 -8.27
C SER A 286 17.58 2.46 -6.94
N ASP A 287 17.45 3.52 -6.14
CA ASP A 287 18.13 3.66 -4.84
C ASP A 287 17.32 3.05 -3.70
N SER A 288 15.99 3.14 -3.80
CA SER A 288 15.08 2.58 -2.80
C SER A 288 13.74 2.18 -3.42
N MET A 289 13.07 1.22 -2.78
CA MET A 289 11.75 0.73 -3.17
C MET A 289 10.90 0.47 -1.95
N SER A 290 9.59 0.76 -2.07
CA SER A 290 8.60 0.39 -1.06
C SER A 290 7.48 -0.44 -1.65
N TRP A 291 7.02 -1.48 -0.92
CA TRP A 291 5.81 -2.21 -1.26
C TRP A 291 5.14 -2.80 -0.02
N ASN A 292 3.81 -3.03 -0.09
CA ASN A 292 3.01 -3.38 1.07
C ASN A 292 2.52 -4.83 1.03
N PRO A 293 3.15 -5.77 1.76
CA PRO A 293 2.56 -7.08 2.00
C PRO A 293 1.14 -7.02 2.58
N HIS A 294 0.80 -5.96 3.33
CA HIS A 294 -0.53 -5.76 3.91
C HIS A 294 -1.61 -5.33 2.88
N LYS A 295 -1.26 -5.21 1.59
CA LYS A 295 -2.22 -5.03 0.50
C LYS A 295 -2.50 -6.36 -0.18
N TRP A 296 -2.12 -6.50 -1.43
CA TRP A 296 -2.45 -7.65 -2.25
C TRP A 296 -1.79 -8.96 -1.81
N LEU A 297 -0.58 -8.94 -1.20
CA LEU A 297 0.03 -10.16 -0.68
C LEU A 297 -0.80 -10.80 0.45
N GLY A 298 -1.50 -10.02 1.27
CA GLY A 298 -2.46 -10.55 2.23
C GLY A 298 -1.99 -10.60 3.68
N THR A 299 -0.80 -10.11 4.00
CA THR A 299 -0.37 -9.96 5.41
C THR A 299 -1.24 -8.91 6.09
N ILE A 300 -1.68 -9.17 7.32
CA ILE A 300 -2.49 -8.19 8.07
C ILE A 300 -1.76 -6.83 8.22
N LEU A 301 -2.50 -5.72 8.11
CA LEU A 301 -2.05 -4.36 8.39
C LEU A 301 -1.50 -4.28 9.83
N ASP A 302 -0.33 -3.69 10.11
CA ASP A 302 0.51 -2.92 9.21
C ASP A 302 1.80 -3.69 8.86
N CYS A 303 2.17 -3.71 7.59
CA CYS A 303 3.39 -4.36 7.11
C CYS A 303 3.76 -3.76 5.74
N SER A 304 4.80 -2.93 5.72
CA SER A 304 5.32 -2.29 4.51
C SER A 304 6.82 -2.54 4.42
N LEU A 305 7.25 -3.23 3.39
CA LEU A 305 8.67 -3.44 3.11
C LEU A 305 9.27 -2.18 2.48
N PHE A 306 10.40 -1.77 3.01
CA PHE A 306 11.25 -0.74 2.43
C PHE A 306 12.61 -1.35 2.15
N TYR A 307 13.04 -1.32 0.92
CA TYR A 307 14.35 -1.76 0.47
C TYR A 307 15.20 -0.58 0.05
N VAL A 308 16.47 -0.64 0.38
CA VAL A 308 17.47 0.38 0.04
C VAL A 308 18.80 -0.30 -0.28
N ARG A 309 19.58 0.26 -1.22
CA ARG A 309 20.90 -0.26 -1.58
C ARG A 309 22.00 0.34 -0.73
N ASP A 310 21.91 1.63 -0.43
CA ASP A 310 22.91 2.36 0.39
C ASP A 310 22.45 2.47 1.84
N THR A 311 22.74 1.44 2.63
CA THR A 311 22.41 1.41 4.06
C THR A 311 23.30 2.31 4.91
N GLU A 312 24.51 2.62 4.46
CA GLU A 312 25.39 3.59 5.12
C GLU A 312 24.77 4.99 5.07
N HIS A 313 24.31 5.43 3.89
CA HIS A 313 23.61 6.69 3.74
C HIS A 313 22.31 6.73 4.55
N LEU A 314 21.52 5.64 4.53
CA LEU A 314 20.33 5.51 5.36
C LEU A 314 20.63 5.78 6.84
N GLN A 315 21.64 5.11 7.39
CA GLN A 315 22.04 5.29 8.78
C GLN A 315 22.59 6.71 9.03
N GLN A 316 23.41 7.24 8.13
CA GLN A 316 23.90 8.62 8.23
C GLN A 316 22.76 9.63 8.31
N VAL A 317 21.67 9.41 7.57
CA VAL A 317 20.51 10.31 7.54
C VAL A 317 19.66 10.19 8.80
N LEU A 318 19.36 8.98 9.27
CA LEU A 318 18.33 8.74 10.29
C LEU A 318 18.87 8.53 11.69
N SER A 319 20.15 8.13 11.85
CA SER A 319 20.72 7.90 13.18
C SER A 319 20.93 9.20 13.95
N THR A 320 20.57 9.16 15.22
CA THR A 320 20.88 10.21 16.21
C THR A 320 21.90 9.76 17.26
N ASN A 321 22.17 8.46 17.35
CA ASN A 321 23.17 7.80 18.20
C ASN A 321 23.36 8.40 19.62
N PRO A 322 22.28 8.57 20.42
CA PRO A 322 22.40 9.11 21.76
C PRO A 322 23.11 8.13 22.70
N SER A 323 23.83 8.67 23.69
CA SER A 323 24.68 7.84 24.58
C SER A 323 23.95 6.71 25.33
N TYR A 324 22.69 6.91 25.68
CA TYR A 324 21.87 5.91 26.39
C TYR A 324 21.39 4.74 25.51
N LEU A 325 21.57 4.83 24.19
CA LEU A 325 21.26 3.75 23.23
C LEU A 325 22.52 3.03 22.71
N ARG A 326 23.72 3.48 23.10
CA ARG A 326 24.95 2.83 22.68
C ARG A 326 25.13 1.52 23.43
N GLY A 327 25.25 0.43 22.68
CA GLY A 327 25.48 -0.91 23.19
C GLY A 327 26.88 -1.44 22.87
N SER A 328 27.23 -2.57 23.51
CA SER A 328 28.49 -3.26 23.22
C SER A 328 28.55 -3.90 21.84
N THR A 329 27.40 -4.00 21.16
CA THR A 329 27.21 -4.62 19.85
C THR A 329 27.11 -3.60 18.71
N ASP A 330 27.21 -2.29 19.00
CA ASP A 330 27.18 -1.26 17.97
C ASP A 330 28.27 -1.49 16.90
N GLY A 331 27.84 -1.43 15.64
CA GLY A 331 28.70 -1.73 14.49
C GLY A 331 28.90 -3.23 14.19
N GLN A 332 28.33 -4.14 15.00
CA GLN A 332 28.40 -5.59 14.79
C GLN A 332 27.04 -6.17 14.35
N VAL A 333 25.95 -5.45 14.62
CA VAL A 333 24.56 -5.87 14.34
C VAL A 333 23.77 -4.72 13.73
N THR A 334 22.68 -5.04 13.04
CA THR A 334 21.75 -4.04 12.54
C THR A 334 20.99 -3.38 13.68
N GLN A 335 20.95 -2.06 13.68
CA GLN A 335 20.16 -1.27 14.62
C GLN A 335 18.98 -0.65 13.86
N TYR A 336 17.85 -1.36 13.73
CA TYR A 336 16.70 -0.91 12.95
C TYR A 336 16.04 0.39 13.46
N ARG A 337 16.36 0.84 14.69
CA ARG A 337 15.99 2.19 15.16
C ARG A 337 16.55 3.30 14.26
N ASP A 338 17.67 3.01 13.59
CA ASP A 338 18.36 3.93 12.69
C ASP A 338 17.93 3.77 11.21
N TRP A 339 16.90 2.93 10.95
CA TRP A 339 16.36 2.65 9.61
C TRP A 339 14.97 3.25 9.38
N GLY A 340 14.48 4.07 10.29
CA GLY A 340 13.17 4.69 10.21
C GLY A 340 13.03 5.87 11.18
N VAL A 341 11.88 6.54 11.11
CA VAL A 341 11.59 7.70 11.96
C VAL A 341 11.30 7.30 13.41
N PRO A 342 10.48 6.26 13.70
CA PRO A 342 10.16 5.88 15.07
C PRO A 342 11.31 5.15 15.76
N LEU A 343 11.61 5.53 17.02
CA LEU A 343 12.54 4.79 17.87
C LEU A 343 11.99 3.42 18.26
N GLY A 344 10.77 3.39 18.82
CA GLY A 344 10.11 2.15 19.20
C GLY A 344 9.51 1.43 18.02
N ARG A 345 9.75 0.11 17.93
CA ARG A 345 9.31 -0.71 16.80
C ARG A 345 8.49 -1.92 17.30
N ARG A 346 7.37 -2.21 16.60
CA ARG A 346 6.66 -3.49 16.75
C ARG A 346 7.43 -4.61 16.06
N PHE A 347 7.27 -5.83 16.55
CA PHE A 347 7.79 -7.02 15.92
C PHE A 347 6.96 -7.44 14.70
N ARG A 348 6.90 -6.54 13.67
CA ARG A 348 6.07 -6.74 12.46
C ARG A 348 6.48 -7.97 11.65
N ALA A 349 7.74 -8.36 11.69
CA ALA A 349 8.24 -9.53 10.99
C ALA A 349 7.50 -10.82 11.37
N MET A 350 6.99 -10.95 12.60
CA MET A 350 6.25 -12.13 13.05
C MET A 350 5.04 -12.44 12.17
N LYS A 351 4.25 -11.42 11.80
CA LYS A 351 3.06 -11.64 10.97
C LYS A 351 3.43 -12.07 9.55
N LEU A 352 4.51 -11.53 8.98
CA LEU A 352 5.00 -11.91 7.66
C LEU A 352 5.65 -13.31 7.69
N TRP A 353 6.42 -13.62 8.73
CA TRP A 353 6.98 -14.95 8.93
C TRP A 353 5.89 -16.03 9.02
N PHE A 354 4.87 -15.82 9.89
CA PHE A 354 3.75 -16.76 10.02
C PHE A 354 2.99 -16.94 8.70
N HIS A 355 2.76 -15.84 7.99
CA HIS A 355 2.10 -15.88 6.68
C HIS A 355 2.89 -16.76 5.68
N LEU A 356 4.19 -16.52 5.56
CA LEU A 356 5.05 -17.32 4.68
C LEU A 356 5.18 -18.78 5.13
N ALA A 357 5.24 -19.02 6.44
CA ALA A 357 5.45 -20.37 6.97
C ALA A 357 4.20 -21.25 6.92
N LEU A 358 3.01 -20.68 7.13
CA LEU A 358 1.77 -21.45 7.18
C LEU A 358 1.10 -21.58 5.80
N ASP A 359 1.11 -20.53 4.99
CA ASP A 359 0.49 -20.56 3.66
C ASP A 359 1.50 -21.05 2.59
N GLY A 360 2.75 -20.67 2.71
CA GLY A 360 3.82 -21.01 1.77
C GLY A 360 3.82 -20.16 0.49
N PRO A 361 5.01 -19.96 -0.15
CA PRO A 361 5.13 -19.11 -1.34
C PRO A 361 4.32 -19.56 -2.54
N ASP A 362 4.13 -20.87 -2.71
CA ASP A 362 3.41 -21.41 -3.89
C ASP A 362 1.90 -21.17 -3.79
N ALA A 363 1.32 -21.26 -2.60
CA ALA A 363 -0.09 -20.90 -2.39
C ALA A 363 -0.32 -19.40 -2.61
N LEU A 364 0.61 -18.56 -2.14
CA LEU A 364 0.56 -17.12 -2.39
C LEU A 364 0.63 -16.80 -3.90
N ARG A 365 1.54 -17.44 -4.64
CA ARG A 365 1.63 -17.30 -6.09
C ARG A 365 0.36 -17.77 -6.80
N ALA A 366 -0.20 -18.92 -6.39
CA ALA A 366 -1.43 -19.45 -6.96
C ALA A 366 -2.61 -18.48 -6.77
N ARG A 367 -2.73 -17.89 -5.59
CA ARG A 367 -3.77 -16.88 -5.31
C ARG A 367 -3.59 -15.62 -6.18
N LEU A 368 -2.38 -15.09 -6.26
CA LEU A 368 -2.11 -13.91 -7.10
C LEU A 368 -2.44 -14.18 -8.58
N ARG A 369 -2.14 -15.39 -9.12
CA ARG A 369 -2.51 -15.79 -10.48
C ARG A 369 -4.02 -15.86 -10.65
N ARG A 370 -4.73 -16.46 -9.71
CA ARG A 370 -6.21 -16.49 -9.72
C ARG A 370 -6.79 -15.09 -9.80
N ASP A 371 -6.26 -14.15 -9.04
CA ASP A 371 -6.71 -12.75 -9.04
C ASP A 371 -6.47 -12.10 -10.41
N LEU A 372 -5.31 -12.35 -11.05
CA LEU A 372 -5.01 -11.89 -12.41
C LEU A 372 -5.97 -12.50 -13.45
N GLU A 373 -6.22 -13.82 -13.37
CA GLU A 373 -7.15 -14.53 -14.25
C GLU A 373 -8.58 -14.01 -14.11
N ASN A 374 -9.00 -13.73 -12.88
CA ASN A 374 -10.31 -13.15 -12.59
C ASN A 374 -10.45 -11.72 -13.12
N ALA A 375 -9.42 -10.90 -12.95
CA ALA A 375 -9.40 -9.54 -13.49
C ALA A 375 -9.44 -9.56 -15.03
N ARG A 376 -8.67 -10.46 -15.68
CA ARG A 376 -8.69 -10.63 -17.14
C ARG A 376 -10.09 -11.02 -17.63
N TRP A 377 -10.72 -11.99 -16.98
CA TRP A 377 -12.07 -12.39 -17.36
C TRP A 377 -13.06 -11.22 -17.29
N LEU A 378 -13.00 -10.39 -16.24
CA LEU A 378 -13.88 -9.22 -16.15
C LEU A 378 -13.57 -8.19 -17.23
N ALA A 379 -12.28 -7.96 -17.53
CA ALA A 379 -11.87 -7.09 -18.62
C ALA A 379 -12.42 -7.57 -19.97
N ASP A 380 -12.35 -8.87 -20.25
CA ASP A 380 -12.91 -9.46 -21.48
C ASP A 380 -14.43 -9.24 -21.58
N GLN A 381 -15.18 -9.28 -20.45
CA GLN A 381 -16.61 -8.95 -20.44
C GLN A 381 -16.86 -7.47 -20.76
N VAL A 382 -16.07 -6.56 -20.16
CA VAL A 382 -16.14 -5.12 -20.40
C VAL A 382 -15.84 -4.79 -21.86
N GLU A 383 -14.75 -5.33 -22.41
CA GLU A 383 -14.31 -5.09 -23.80
C GLU A 383 -15.27 -5.67 -24.84
N ALA A 384 -15.98 -6.75 -24.51
CA ALA A 384 -16.97 -7.37 -25.40
C ALA A 384 -18.30 -6.60 -25.45
N HIS A 385 -18.58 -5.73 -24.48
CA HIS A 385 -19.86 -5.02 -24.37
C HIS A 385 -19.78 -3.62 -25.01
N PRO A 386 -20.69 -3.25 -25.95
CA PRO A 386 -20.57 -2.02 -26.76
C PRO A 386 -20.70 -0.72 -25.96
N ASP A 387 -21.29 -0.75 -24.76
CA ASP A 387 -21.54 0.43 -23.93
C ASP A 387 -20.56 0.55 -22.75
N TRP A 388 -19.66 -0.41 -22.60
CA TRP A 388 -18.61 -0.39 -21.56
C TRP A 388 -17.24 -0.10 -22.17
N GLU A 389 -16.41 0.60 -21.43
CA GLU A 389 -15.07 1.02 -21.85
C GLU A 389 -14.03 0.61 -20.80
N MET A 390 -12.94 -0.02 -21.26
CA MET A 390 -11.67 -0.08 -20.54
C MET A 390 -10.91 1.21 -20.83
N LEU A 391 -10.61 2.00 -19.79
CA LEU A 391 -9.98 3.32 -19.96
C LEU A 391 -8.46 3.24 -20.04
N THR A 392 -7.88 2.17 -19.52
CA THR A 392 -6.45 1.89 -19.56
C THR A 392 -6.22 0.41 -19.80
N PRO A 393 -5.07 0.01 -20.36
CA PRO A 393 -4.72 -1.40 -20.49
C PRO A 393 -4.72 -2.11 -19.14
N LEU A 394 -5.28 -3.32 -19.07
CA LEU A 394 -5.17 -4.15 -17.87
C LEU A 394 -3.75 -4.70 -17.74
N THR A 395 -2.98 -4.17 -16.80
CA THR A 395 -1.61 -4.61 -16.54
C THR A 395 -1.55 -5.69 -15.45
N LEU A 396 -2.27 -5.51 -14.35
CA LEU A 396 -2.40 -6.49 -13.26
C LEU A 396 -3.89 -6.76 -12.95
N GLN A 397 -4.30 -6.61 -11.70
CA GLN A 397 -5.62 -7.04 -11.22
C GLN A 397 -6.63 -5.88 -11.02
N THR A 398 -6.29 -4.64 -11.40
CA THR A 398 -7.18 -3.49 -11.23
C THR A 398 -7.62 -2.94 -12.58
N LEU A 399 -8.92 -2.86 -12.78
CA LEU A 399 -9.56 -2.30 -13.96
C LEU A 399 -9.98 -0.85 -13.71
N ALA A 400 -9.86 -0.02 -14.73
CA ALA A 400 -10.46 1.31 -14.80
C ALA A 400 -11.56 1.28 -15.88
N ILE A 401 -12.81 1.34 -15.46
CA ILE A 401 -13.96 1.11 -16.34
C ILE A 401 -14.95 2.28 -16.33
N ARG A 402 -15.70 2.41 -17.41
CA ARG A 402 -16.79 3.38 -17.56
C ARG A 402 -17.91 2.76 -18.39
N HIS A 403 -19.16 3.15 -18.08
CA HIS A 403 -20.33 2.83 -18.90
C HIS A 403 -20.83 4.10 -19.61
N ASN A 404 -20.96 4.04 -20.94
CA ASN A 404 -21.41 5.14 -21.78
C ASN A 404 -22.37 4.63 -22.87
N PRO A 405 -23.67 4.55 -22.61
CA PRO A 405 -24.65 3.90 -23.48
C PRO A 405 -24.71 4.57 -24.86
N GLY A 406 -24.35 3.78 -25.87
CA GLY A 406 -24.27 4.21 -27.27
C GLY A 406 -23.29 5.36 -27.52
N GLY A 407 -22.35 5.62 -26.60
CA GLY A 407 -21.40 6.74 -26.69
C GLY A 407 -22.05 8.13 -26.62
N LYS A 408 -23.24 8.24 -26.04
CA LYS A 408 -24.08 9.47 -26.10
C LYS A 408 -23.85 10.44 -24.94
N LEU A 409 -23.27 9.97 -23.84
CA LEU A 409 -23.03 10.80 -22.67
C LEU A 409 -21.64 11.45 -22.73
N SER A 410 -21.53 12.68 -22.24
CA SER A 410 -20.26 13.41 -22.15
C SER A 410 -20.28 14.41 -20.98
N GLY A 411 -19.11 14.81 -20.50
CA GLY A 411 -18.95 15.79 -19.40
C GLY A 411 -19.81 15.44 -18.18
N ASP A 412 -20.47 16.43 -17.62
CA ASP A 412 -21.30 16.29 -16.41
C ASP A 412 -22.38 15.19 -16.49
N ALA A 413 -22.93 14.91 -17.69
CA ALA A 413 -23.94 13.88 -17.84
C ALA A 413 -23.34 12.48 -17.66
N LEU A 414 -22.15 12.25 -18.19
CA LEU A 414 -21.40 11.00 -18.04
C LEU A 414 -20.94 10.82 -16.59
N ASP A 415 -20.47 11.89 -15.96
CA ASP A 415 -20.05 11.90 -14.56
C ASP A 415 -21.21 11.55 -13.62
N LYS A 416 -22.36 12.21 -13.79
CA LYS A 416 -23.57 11.91 -13.00
C LYS A 416 -24.04 10.48 -13.19
N HIS A 417 -24.00 9.97 -14.42
CA HIS A 417 -24.34 8.59 -14.71
C HIS A 417 -23.38 7.62 -13.98
N THR A 418 -22.06 7.83 -14.10
CA THR A 418 -21.04 7.01 -13.47
C THR A 418 -21.20 6.98 -11.94
N LEU A 419 -21.32 8.16 -11.31
CA LEU A 419 -21.45 8.25 -9.85
C LEU A 419 -22.77 7.66 -9.34
N ARG A 420 -23.85 7.73 -10.13
CA ARG A 420 -25.15 7.18 -9.75
C ARG A 420 -25.11 5.65 -9.68
N TRP A 421 -24.77 4.96 -10.77
CA TRP A 421 -24.81 3.50 -10.76
C TRP A 421 -23.82 2.88 -9.79
N VAL A 422 -22.60 3.45 -9.64
CA VAL A 422 -21.65 2.95 -8.64
C VAL A 422 -22.11 3.22 -7.20
N GLY A 423 -22.73 4.40 -6.99
CA GLY A 423 -23.32 4.75 -5.70
C GLY A 423 -24.43 3.79 -5.28
N GLU A 424 -25.36 3.50 -6.17
CA GLU A 424 -26.46 2.55 -5.94
C GLU A 424 -25.95 1.14 -5.55
N ILE A 425 -24.92 0.63 -6.24
CA ILE A 425 -24.32 -0.66 -5.92
C ILE A 425 -23.63 -0.61 -4.54
N ASN A 426 -22.84 0.42 -4.28
CA ASN A 426 -22.10 0.56 -3.03
C ASN A 426 -23.05 0.71 -1.82
N GLU A 427 -24.09 1.54 -1.95
CA GLU A 427 -25.09 1.79 -0.91
C GLU A 427 -25.96 0.58 -0.63
N SER A 428 -26.23 -0.27 -1.63
CA SER A 428 -26.97 -1.51 -1.45
C SER A 428 -26.26 -2.52 -0.55
N GLY A 429 -24.94 -2.39 -0.39
CA GLY A 429 -24.09 -3.34 0.34
C GLY A 429 -23.80 -4.62 -0.44
N ALA A 430 -24.26 -4.76 -1.69
CA ALA A 430 -24.03 -5.98 -2.50
C ALA A 430 -22.59 -6.09 -3.01
N ALA A 431 -21.95 -4.96 -3.31
CA ALA A 431 -20.55 -4.87 -3.67
C ALA A 431 -20.01 -3.47 -3.30
N PHE A 432 -18.69 -3.32 -3.30
CA PHE A 432 -18.05 -2.02 -3.11
C PHE A 432 -16.93 -1.80 -4.11
N MET A 433 -16.98 -0.65 -4.82
CA MET A 433 -15.99 -0.21 -5.80
C MET A 433 -15.62 1.25 -5.54
N SER A 434 -14.44 1.67 -6.01
CA SER A 434 -13.96 3.06 -5.82
C SER A 434 -14.17 3.90 -7.08
N PRO A 435 -15.05 4.92 -7.06
CA PRO A 435 -15.02 5.95 -8.08
C PRO A 435 -13.72 6.75 -8.00
N SER A 436 -13.23 7.20 -9.14
CA SER A 436 -12.02 8.02 -9.27
C SER A 436 -12.14 8.92 -10.51
N VAL A 437 -11.21 9.86 -10.66
CA VAL A 437 -11.17 10.75 -11.83
C VAL A 437 -9.97 10.38 -12.70
N LEU A 438 -10.19 10.29 -14.00
CA LEU A 438 -9.16 10.12 -15.01
C LEU A 438 -9.44 11.11 -16.16
N ASP A 439 -8.46 11.91 -16.54
CA ASP A 439 -8.55 12.93 -17.57
C ASP A 439 -9.76 13.89 -17.38
N GLY A 440 -10.02 14.24 -16.11
CA GLY A 440 -11.10 15.16 -15.73
C GLY A 440 -12.51 14.55 -15.72
N LEU A 441 -12.68 13.25 -15.98
CA LEU A 441 -13.97 12.55 -15.97
C LEU A 441 -13.99 11.43 -14.94
N TRP A 442 -15.14 11.20 -14.31
CA TRP A 442 -15.33 10.11 -13.36
C TRP A 442 -15.28 8.75 -14.05
N MET A 443 -14.62 7.82 -13.41
CA MET A 443 -14.53 6.41 -13.76
C MET A 443 -14.64 5.53 -12.50
N VAL A 444 -14.75 4.23 -12.67
CA VAL A 444 -14.81 3.30 -11.55
C VAL A 444 -13.64 2.33 -11.60
N ARG A 445 -12.97 2.19 -10.46
CA ARG A 445 -11.92 1.21 -10.26
C ARG A 445 -12.49 -0.06 -9.66
N VAL A 446 -12.13 -1.19 -10.26
CA VAL A 446 -12.43 -2.53 -9.76
C VAL A 446 -11.11 -3.21 -9.46
N SER A 447 -10.73 -3.31 -8.20
CA SER A 447 -9.47 -3.93 -7.76
C SER A 447 -9.73 -5.35 -7.24
N VAL A 448 -9.44 -6.34 -8.07
CA VAL A 448 -9.60 -7.75 -7.74
C VAL A 448 -8.44 -8.20 -6.86
N GLY A 449 -8.68 -8.91 -5.74
CA GLY A 449 -7.56 -9.40 -4.94
C GLY A 449 -7.87 -9.64 -3.47
N VAL A 450 -9.14 -9.61 -3.08
CA VAL A 450 -9.55 -10.13 -1.76
C VAL A 450 -9.35 -11.65 -1.77
N GLU A 451 -8.77 -12.19 -0.71
CA GLU A 451 -8.35 -13.59 -0.59
C GLU A 451 -9.49 -14.60 -0.90
N SER A 452 -10.72 -14.27 -0.52
CA SER A 452 -11.91 -15.10 -0.73
C SER A 452 -12.63 -14.85 -2.06
N THR A 453 -12.11 -13.97 -2.93
CA THR A 453 -12.75 -13.67 -4.22
C THR A 453 -12.49 -14.79 -5.22
N GLU A 454 -13.56 -15.41 -5.69
CA GLU A 454 -13.57 -16.46 -6.72
C GLU A 454 -14.27 -15.97 -7.99
N ARG A 455 -14.19 -16.72 -9.09
CA ARG A 455 -14.81 -16.40 -10.38
C ARG A 455 -16.30 -16.05 -10.26
N GLU A 456 -17.06 -16.82 -9.49
CA GLU A 456 -18.50 -16.60 -9.29
C GLU A 456 -18.81 -15.20 -8.72
N HIS A 457 -17.91 -14.62 -7.93
CA HIS A 457 -18.08 -13.27 -7.39
C HIS A 457 -17.92 -12.20 -8.47
N LEU A 458 -17.01 -12.41 -9.44
CA LEU A 458 -16.85 -11.53 -10.61
C LEU A 458 -18.06 -11.64 -11.55
N GLU A 459 -18.63 -12.84 -11.73
CA GLU A 459 -19.86 -13.07 -12.50
C GLU A 459 -21.03 -12.32 -11.87
N LYS A 460 -21.18 -12.40 -10.54
CA LYS A 460 -22.16 -11.61 -9.78
C LYS A 460 -21.93 -10.12 -9.91
N LEU A 461 -20.65 -9.67 -9.81
CA LEU A 461 -20.33 -8.26 -9.99
C LEU A 461 -20.72 -7.77 -11.38
N TRP A 462 -20.38 -8.53 -12.45
CA TRP A 462 -20.72 -8.16 -13.82
C TRP A 462 -22.23 -8.02 -14.01
N ALA A 463 -23.02 -8.94 -13.46
CA ALA A 463 -24.48 -8.84 -13.49
C ALA A 463 -25.01 -7.57 -12.77
N LEU A 464 -24.44 -7.22 -11.60
CA LEU A 464 -24.78 -5.98 -10.88
C LEU A 464 -24.44 -4.72 -11.70
N LEU A 465 -23.25 -4.72 -12.34
CA LEU A 465 -22.81 -3.61 -13.19
C LEU A 465 -23.80 -3.37 -14.35
N GLN A 466 -24.17 -4.42 -15.07
CA GLN A 466 -25.16 -4.34 -16.15
C GLN A 466 -26.52 -3.85 -15.63
N GLN A 467 -27.04 -4.47 -14.58
CA GLN A 467 -28.35 -4.12 -14.03
C GLN A 467 -28.46 -2.65 -13.62
N HIS A 468 -27.48 -2.13 -12.88
CA HIS A 468 -27.53 -0.75 -12.36
C HIS A 468 -27.16 0.30 -13.40
N ALA A 469 -26.20 0.02 -14.27
CA ALA A 469 -25.81 0.97 -15.33
C ALA A 469 -26.92 1.13 -16.38
N GLU A 470 -27.61 0.04 -16.78
CA GLU A 470 -28.71 0.09 -17.74
C GLU A 470 -29.99 0.72 -17.18
N SER A 471 -30.35 0.42 -15.92
CA SER A 471 -31.54 1.03 -15.26
C SER A 471 -31.36 2.53 -15.01
N SER A 472 -30.16 3.01 -15.20
CA SER A 472 -29.73 4.40 -14.96
C SER A 472 -29.79 5.30 -16.22
N VAL A 473 -30.26 4.80 -17.36
CA VAL A 473 -30.34 5.55 -18.66
C VAL A 473 -31.68 6.21 -18.90
#